data_8c853aeebfbd3790818326a85198e34c
#
_entry.id   8c853aeebfbd3790818326a85198e34c
#
_cell.length_a   1.000
_cell.length_b   1.000
_cell.length_c   1.000
_cell.angle_alpha   90.00
_cell.angle_beta   90.00
_cell.angle_gamma   90.00
#
_symmetry.space_group_name_H-M   'P 1'
#
loop_
_entity.id
_entity.type
_entity.pdbx_description
1 polymer ?
#
loop_
_entity_poly.entity_id
_entity_poly.type
_entity_poly.pdbx_seq_one_letter_code
_entity_poly.pdbx_strand_id
1 'polypeptide(L)'
;MADLLPTILTAFATTMATKGAEAPANTFNEAWKYVFGSLDSFLLRKNEKRKYDNEKYIESLTEKVEQIPVENIQEPKMSILGPALEASKFYIEEEDIREIFASLLAASFDSSKSSLLHHSFVEIIKQLSPLDARNLKFIAQRKRCPVAKYLLEFETGGQSLLKPLIFIPHDGEIESSLDNSMFDFDRNASSITNLERLGLIKVDFTTWLSKKRKIHIT
;
A
#
# COMPACT_ATOMS: atom_id res chain seq x y z
N MET A 1 23.91 19.48 -8.80
CA MET A 1 23.23 19.15 -7.54
C MET A 1 23.87 17.88 -7.00
N ALA A 2 24.23 17.87 -5.73
CA ALA A 2 24.81 16.68 -5.10
C ALA A 2 23.82 15.53 -5.18
N ASP A 3 24.34 14.34 -5.35
CA ASP A 3 23.54 13.13 -5.39
C ASP A 3 23.00 12.86 -3.97
N LEU A 4 21.71 13.09 -3.72
CA LEU A 4 21.08 12.99 -2.39
C LEU A 4 20.88 11.52 -1.97
N LEU A 5 20.81 10.60 -2.92
CA LEU A 5 20.59 9.18 -2.64
C LEU A 5 21.62 8.58 -1.67
N PRO A 6 22.96 8.83 -1.83
CA PRO A 6 23.94 8.41 -0.85
C PRO A 6 23.70 9.00 0.54
N THR A 7 23.23 10.24 0.60
CA THR A 7 22.95 10.94 1.86
C THR A 7 21.80 10.29 2.62
N ILE A 8 20.74 9.91 1.91
CA ILE A 8 19.54 9.29 2.51
C ILE A 8 19.82 7.85 2.95
N LEU A 9 20.57 7.07 2.17
CA LEU A 9 21.04 5.75 2.59
C LEU A 9 21.94 5.83 3.81
N THR A 10 22.75 6.88 3.90
CA THR A 10 23.57 7.16 5.10
C THR A 10 22.69 7.51 6.30
N ALA A 11 21.63 8.29 6.11
CA ALA A 11 20.67 8.61 7.16
C ALA A 11 19.98 7.34 7.69
N PHE A 12 19.52 6.46 6.81
CA PHE A 12 18.98 5.15 7.19
C PHE A 12 19.98 4.34 8.01
N ALA A 13 21.22 4.20 7.51
CA ALA A 13 22.29 3.49 8.22
C ALA A 13 22.60 4.10 9.59
N THR A 14 22.59 5.43 9.70
CA THR A 14 22.79 6.13 10.97
C THR A 14 21.65 5.85 11.95
N THR A 15 20.41 5.90 11.49
CA THR A 15 19.23 5.55 12.30
C THR A 15 19.33 4.12 12.84
N MET A 16 19.71 3.18 12.00
CA MET A 16 19.91 1.78 12.41
C MET A 16 21.08 1.63 13.40
N ALA A 17 22.20 2.33 13.15
CA ALA A 17 23.36 2.29 14.04
C ALA A 17 23.05 2.84 15.43
N THR A 18 22.27 3.92 15.55
CA THR A 18 21.81 4.46 16.85
C THR A 18 20.98 3.45 17.66
N LYS A 19 20.41 2.47 16.98
CA LYS A 19 19.66 1.34 17.58
C LYS A 19 20.54 0.10 17.78
N GLY A 20 21.84 0.17 17.57
CA GLY A 20 22.74 -0.98 17.64
C GLY A 20 22.52 -2.01 16.52
N ALA A 21 21.95 -1.60 15.41
CA ALA A 21 21.52 -2.46 14.30
C ALA A 21 22.37 -2.25 13.04
N GLU A 22 23.69 -2.25 13.19
CA GLU A 22 24.63 -2.04 12.07
C GLU A 22 24.56 -3.19 11.04
N ALA A 23 24.46 -4.44 11.49
CA ALA A 23 24.36 -5.59 10.60
C ALA A 23 23.10 -5.56 9.73
N PRO A 24 21.88 -5.36 10.29
CA PRO A 24 20.67 -5.13 9.49
C PRO A 24 20.79 -3.97 8.48
N ALA A 25 21.43 -2.86 8.88
CA ALA A 25 21.65 -1.73 8.00
C ALA A 25 22.56 -2.08 6.81
N ASN A 26 23.63 -2.79 7.06
CA ASN A 26 24.55 -3.24 6.03
C ASN A 26 23.87 -4.21 5.05
N THR A 27 23.13 -5.17 5.56
CA THR A 27 22.34 -6.12 4.73
C THR A 27 21.37 -5.37 3.82
N PHE A 28 20.65 -4.37 4.34
CA PHE A 28 19.76 -3.54 3.53
C PHE A 28 20.52 -2.74 2.46
N ASN A 29 21.60 -2.06 2.84
CA ASN A 29 22.39 -1.24 1.93
C ASN A 29 22.98 -2.06 0.77
N GLU A 30 23.48 -3.26 1.04
CA GLU A 30 23.99 -4.15 0.00
C GLU A 30 22.87 -4.67 -0.91
N ALA A 31 21.72 -5.06 -0.35
CA ALA A 31 20.56 -5.46 -1.13
C ALA A 31 20.02 -4.30 -1.99
N TRP A 32 19.99 -3.08 -1.42
CA TRP A 32 19.60 -1.88 -2.16
C TRP A 32 20.52 -1.60 -3.34
N LYS A 33 21.83 -1.58 -3.10
CA LYS A 33 22.84 -1.39 -4.16
C LYS A 33 22.73 -2.45 -5.25
N TYR A 34 22.50 -3.69 -4.88
CA TYR A 34 22.31 -4.78 -5.84
C TYR A 34 21.08 -4.56 -6.73
N VAL A 35 19.95 -4.20 -6.15
CA VAL A 35 18.68 -4.05 -6.87
C VAL A 35 18.60 -2.75 -7.67
N PHE A 36 19.03 -1.63 -7.09
CA PHE A 36 18.89 -0.30 -7.67
C PHE A 36 20.17 0.22 -8.34
N GLY A 37 21.33 -0.23 -7.92
CA GLY A 37 22.63 0.31 -8.38
C GLY A 37 22.91 0.12 -9.86
N SER A 38 22.44 -0.94 -10.48
CA SER A 38 22.60 -1.19 -11.91
C SER A 38 21.60 -0.40 -12.79
N LEU A 39 20.42 -0.10 -12.27
CA LEU A 39 19.39 0.70 -12.94
C LEU A 39 19.61 2.20 -12.78
N ASP A 40 20.20 2.60 -11.66
CA ASP A 40 20.44 4.00 -11.31
C ASP A 40 21.37 4.72 -12.29
N SER A 41 22.37 4.05 -12.84
CA SER A 41 23.31 4.71 -13.74
C SER A 41 22.71 5.14 -15.09
N PHE A 42 21.67 4.47 -15.57
CA PHE A 42 21.05 4.74 -16.86
C PHE A 42 19.73 5.50 -16.76
N LEU A 43 18.85 5.12 -15.81
CA LEU A 43 17.50 5.67 -15.69
C LEU A 43 17.44 6.91 -14.78
N LEU A 44 18.26 6.98 -13.72
CA LEU A 44 18.29 8.14 -12.83
C LEU A 44 18.96 9.37 -13.46
N ARG A 45 19.88 9.19 -14.40
CA ARG A 45 20.47 10.33 -15.13
C ARG A 45 19.45 11.07 -16.01
N LYS A 46 18.31 10.47 -16.29
CA LYS A 46 17.28 11.04 -17.18
C LYS A 46 16.00 11.49 -16.50
N ASN A 47 15.76 11.16 -15.21
CA ASN A 47 14.48 11.45 -14.59
C ASN A 47 14.62 11.91 -13.12
N GLU A 48 14.64 13.23 -12.91
CA GLU A 48 14.65 13.84 -11.58
C GLU A 48 13.48 13.38 -10.71
N LYS A 49 12.32 13.11 -11.31
CA LYS A 49 11.15 12.59 -10.62
C LYS A 49 11.44 11.23 -9.98
N ARG A 50 12.04 10.31 -10.71
CA ARG A 50 12.34 8.97 -10.18
C ARG A 50 13.38 9.02 -9.05
N LYS A 51 14.32 9.95 -9.12
CA LYS A 51 15.26 10.22 -8.02
C LYS A 51 14.51 10.66 -6.77
N TYR A 52 13.61 11.64 -6.92
CA TYR A 52 12.76 12.11 -5.83
C TYR A 52 11.89 10.98 -5.24
N ASP A 53 11.30 10.14 -6.08
CA ASP A 53 10.48 9.01 -5.62
C ASP A 53 11.31 7.96 -4.85
N ASN A 54 12.56 7.70 -5.27
CA ASN A 54 13.52 6.86 -4.52
C ASN A 54 13.85 7.46 -3.15
N GLU A 55 14.09 8.77 -3.10
CA GLU A 55 14.36 9.49 -1.86
C GLU A 55 13.18 9.36 -0.89
N LYS A 56 11.97 9.58 -1.38
CA LYS A 56 10.73 9.41 -0.60
C LYS A 56 10.52 7.98 -0.12
N TYR A 57 10.91 6.99 -0.90
CA TYR A 57 10.82 5.59 -0.49
C TYR A 57 11.72 5.27 0.70
N ILE A 58 12.98 5.71 0.64
CA ILE A 58 13.92 5.48 1.74
C ILE A 58 13.53 6.31 2.98
N GLU A 59 13.09 7.55 2.79
CA GLU A 59 12.60 8.41 3.86
C GLU A 59 11.43 7.74 4.60
N SER A 60 10.40 7.29 3.88
CA SER A 60 9.27 6.58 4.46
C SER A 60 9.69 5.28 5.18
N LEU A 61 10.62 4.52 4.60
CA LEU A 61 11.16 3.32 5.24
C LEU A 61 11.88 3.69 6.55
N THR A 62 12.71 4.74 6.53
CA THR A 62 13.48 5.20 7.70
C THR A 62 12.55 5.60 8.83
N GLU A 63 11.54 6.42 8.56
CA GLU A 63 10.52 6.83 9.54
C GLU A 63 9.82 5.63 10.19
N LYS A 64 9.49 4.62 9.39
CA LYS A 64 8.83 3.40 9.91
C LYS A 64 9.78 2.55 10.77
N VAL A 65 11.06 2.47 10.41
CA VAL A 65 12.07 1.74 11.18
C VAL A 65 12.41 2.47 12.48
N GLU A 66 12.39 3.80 12.49
CA GLU A 66 12.55 4.60 13.71
C GLU A 66 11.52 4.27 14.79
N GLN A 67 10.31 3.89 14.39
CA GLN A 67 9.24 3.52 15.32
C GLN A 67 9.41 2.12 15.94
N ILE A 68 10.31 1.28 15.42
CA ILE A 68 10.54 -0.05 15.96
C ILE A 68 11.33 0.06 17.29
N PRO A 69 10.86 -0.52 18.39
CA PRO A 69 11.66 -0.60 19.61
C PRO A 69 13.02 -1.27 19.36
N VAL A 70 14.07 -0.79 20.04
CA VAL A 70 15.44 -1.27 19.84
C VAL A 70 15.55 -2.78 20.06
N GLU A 71 14.88 -3.28 21.07
CA GLU A 71 14.83 -4.71 21.43
C GLU A 71 14.15 -5.59 20.37
N ASN A 72 13.37 -4.99 19.47
CA ASN A 72 12.68 -5.70 18.40
C ASN A 72 13.40 -5.63 17.05
N ILE A 73 14.50 -4.86 16.96
CA ILE A 73 15.26 -4.80 15.70
C ILE A 73 15.92 -6.15 15.45
N GLN A 74 15.73 -6.65 14.22
CA GLN A 74 16.34 -7.88 13.74
C GLN A 74 16.92 -7.73 12.34
N GLU A 75 17.75 -8.67 11.95
CA GLU A 75 18.19 -8.79 10.56
C GLU A 75 17.02 -9.30 9.68
N PRO A 76 16.71 -8.62 8.54
CA PRO A 76 15.61 -9.01 7.69
C PRO A 76 15.90 -10.31 6.95
N LYS A 77 14.90 -11.17 6.80
CA LYS A 77 15.01 -12.39 6.00
C LYS A 77 15.16 -12.03 4.52
N MET A 78 16.23 -12.51 3.89
CA MET A 78 16.49 -12.29 2.45
C MET A 78 15.35 -12.79 1.56
N SER A 79 14.59 -13.81 1.98
CA SER A 79 13.40 -14.29 1.27
C SER A 79 12.25 -13.29 1.20
N ILE A 80 12.29 -12.22 2.01
CA ILE A 80 11.33 -11.12 1.98
C ILE A 80 12.01 -9.85 1.43
N LEU A 81 13.19 -9.51 1.95
CA LEU A 81 13.92 -8.29 1.59
C LEU A 81 14.23 -8.23 0.09
N GLY A 82 14.84 -9.27 -0.47
CA GLY A 82 15.25 -9.32 -1.87
C GLY A 82 14.05 -9.15 -2.83
N PRO A 83 13.04 -10.05 -2.76
CA PRO A 83 11.85 -9.95 -3.62
C PRO A 83 11.07 -8.65 -3.43
N ALA A 84 10.98 -8.10 -2.21
CA ALA A 84 10.29 -6.84 -1.95
C ALA A 84 11.00 -5.65 -2.59
N LEU A 85 12.34 -5.56 -2.48
CA LEU A 85 13.14 -4.53 -3.16
C LEU A 85 13.07 -4.69 -4.68
N GLU A 86 13.23 -5.91 -5.19
CA GLU A 86 13.17 -6.19 -6.63
C GLU A 86 11.81 -5.80 -7.22
N ALA A 87 10.72 -6.14 -6.55
CA ALA A 87 9.39 -5.76 -6.99
C ALA A 87 9.16 -4.24 -6.89
N SER A 88 9.54 -3.61 -5.77
CA SER A 88 9.26 -2.21 -5.50
C SER A 88 9.84 -1.26 -6.53
N LYS A 89 10.96 -1.62 -7.18
CA LYS A 89 11.60 -0.79 -8.22
C LYS A 89 10.68 -0.47 -9.40
N PHE A 90 9.64 -1.28 -9.66
CA PHE A 90 8.67 -1.07 -10.73
C PHE A 90 7.48 -0.21 -10.30
N TYR A 91 7.29 0.00 -8.99
CA TYR A 91 6.15 0.71 -8.40
C TYR A 91 6.56 1.99 -7.65
N ILE A 92 7.82 2.39 -7.77
CA ILE A 92 8.39 3.48 -6.98
C ILE A 92 7.71 4.82 -7.26
N GLU A 93 7.18 5.00 -8.47
CA GLU A 93 6.46 6.20 -8.90
C GLU A 93 5.00 6.24 -8.41
N GLU A 94 4.48 5.12 -7.90
CA GLU A 94 3.13 4.97 -7.38
C GLU A 94 3.16 5.08 -5.85
N GLU A 95 2.92 6.27 -5.33
CA GLU A 95 3.06 6.60 -3.90
C GLU A 95 2.35 5.60 -2.99
N ASP A 96 1.08 5.28 -3.28
CA ASP A 96 0.28 4.38 -2.44
C ASP A 96 0.88 2.97 -2.36
N ILE A 97 1.40 2.45 -3.48
CA ILE A 97 2.04 1.13 -3.54
C ILE A 97 3.43 1.17 -2.91
N ARG A 98 4.21 2.23 -3.18
CA ARG A 98 5.52 2.47 -2.58
C ARG A 98 5.45 2.45 -1.05
N GLU A 99 4.42 3.07 -0.47
CA GLU A 99 4.18 3.09 0.98
C GLU A 99 3.88 1.69 1.56
N ILE A 100 3.18 0.85 0.82
CA ILE A 100 2.96 -0.55 1.25
C ILE A 100 4.27 -1.34 1.23
N PHE A 101 5.09 -1.17 0.19
CA PHE A 101 6.41 -1.80 0.15
C PHE A 101 7.33 -1.31 1.27
N ALA A 102 7.35 -0.01 1.56
CA ALA A 102 8.09 0.55 2.70
C ALA A 102 7.63 -0.06 4.03
N SER A 103 6.32 -0.26 4.19
CA SER A 103 5.76 -0.90 5.38
C SER A 103 6.13 -2.39 5.50
N LEU A 104 6.13 -3.12 4.38
CA LEU A 104 6.56 -4.53 4.34
C LEU A 104 8.05 -4.65 4.69
N LEU A 105 8.89 -3.79 4.12
CA LEU A 105 10.31 -3.76 4.41
C LEU A 105 10.57 -3.40 5.88
N ALA A 106 9.94 -2.35 6.40
CA ALA A 106 10.07 -1.98 7.80
C ALA A 106 9.66 -3.14 8.74
N ALA A 107 8.56 -3.81 8.43
CA ALA A 107 8.11 -4.97 9.20
C ALA A 107 9.12 -6.14 9.18
N SER A 108 9.95 -6.26 8.13
CA SER A 108 10.98 -7.29 8.06
C SER A 108 12.13 -7.08 9.06
N PHE A 109 12.34 -5.83 9.50
CA PHE A 109 13.30 -5.49 10.54
C PHE A 109 12.74 -5.64 11.96
N ASP A 110 11.44 -5.94 12.12
CA ASP A 110 10.74 -6.01 13.40
C ASP A 110 10.47 -7.47 13.80
N SER A 111 11.20 -7.96 14.81
CA SER A 111 11.08 -9.34 15.30
C SER A 111 9.67 -9.64 15.84
N SER A 112 8.97 -8.64 16.38
CA SER A 112 7.59 -8.81 16.87
C SER A 112 6.60 -9.12 15.73
N LYS A 113 6.92 -8.77 14.49
CA LYS A 113 6.09 -8.99 13.30
C LYS A 113 6.56 -10.16 12.45
N SER A 114 7.74 -10.73 12.72
CA SER A 114 8.36 -11.73 11.85
C SER A 114 7.53 -13.01 11.64
N SER A 115 6.70 -13.39 12.62
CA SER A 115 5.77 -14.52 12.50
C SER A 115 4.55 -14.24 11.61
N LEU A 116 4.25 -12.97 11.37
CA LEU A 116 3.13 -12.53 10.52
C LEU A 116 3.57 -12.32 9.07
N LEU A 117 4.88 -12.19 8.83
CA LEU A 117 5.40 -11.92 7.50
C LEU A 117 5.43 -13.20 6.64
N HIS A 118 4.73 -13.13 5.53
CA HIS A 118 4.73 -14.19 4.54
C HIS A 118 5.28 -13.66 3.20
N HIS A 119 6.12 -14.47 2.53
CA HIS A 119 6.71 -14.07 1.25
C HIS A 119 5.68 -13.84 0.14
N SER A 120 4.47 -14.42 0.25
CA SER A 120 3.37 -14.12 -0.69
C SER A 120 2.89 -12.67 -0.64
N PHE A 121 3.22 -11.90 0.40
CA PHE A 121 2.82 -10.48 0.47
C PHE A 121 3.39 -9.65 -0.67
N VAL A 122 4.60 -9.94 -1.12
CA VAL A 122 5.18 -9.30 -2.30
C VAL A 122 4.29 -9.52 -3.53
N GLU A 123 3.84 -10.75 -3.75
CA GLU A 123 2.99 -11.11 -4.89
C GLU A 123 1.58 -10.48 -4.78
N ILE A 124 1.07 -10.35 -3.57
CA ILE A 124 -0.20 -9.65 -3.32
C ILE A 124 -0.05 -8.16 -3.65
N ILE A 125 1.00 -7.49 -3.15
CA ILE A 125 1.23 -6.06 -3.41
C ILE A 125 1.36 -5.77 -4.91
N LYS A 126 2.03 -6.62 -5.66
CA LYS A 126 2.16 -6.50 -7.13
C LYS A 126 0.83 -6.56 -7.88
N GLN A 127 -0.23 -7.07 -7.27
CA GLN A 127 -1.56 -7.16 -7.85
C GLN A 127 -2.49 -6.02 -7.42
N LEU A 128 -2.01 -5.09 -6.60
CA LEU A 128 -2.76 -3.91 -6.19
C LEU A 128 -2.56 -2.77 -7.19
N SER A 129 -3.65 -2.09 -7.49
CA SER A 129 -3.61 -0.74 -8.09
C SER A 129 -3.43 0.33 -6.99
N PRO A 130 -3.04 1.56 -7.34
CA PRO A 130 -3.03 2.68 -6.38
C PRO A 130 -4.38 2.89 -5.69
N LEU A 131 -5.49 2.67 -6.41
CA LEU A 131 -6.82 2.76 -5.82
C LEU A 131 -7.08 1.65 -4.80
N ASP A 132 -6.62 0.42 -5.08
CA ASP A 132 -6.71 -0.69 -4.13
C ASP A 132 -5.95 -0.38 -2.84
N ALA A 133 -4.75 0.18 -2.96
CA ALA A 133 -3.92 0.56 -1.83
C ALA A 133 -4.61 1.64 -0.97
N ARG A 134 -5.19 2.67 -1.57
CA ARG A 134 -5.95 3.72 -0.88
C ARG A 134 -7.19 3.16 -0.20
N ASN A 135 -7.97 2.34 -0.90
CA ASN A 135 -9.16 1.71 -0.34
C ASN A 135 -8.81 0.77 0.81
N LEU A 136 -7.74 -0.02 0.67
CA LEU A 136 -7.26 -0.89 1.76
C LEU A 136 -6.86 -0.09 2.99
N LYS A 137 -6.10 1.00 2.83
CA LYS A 137 -5.71 1.91 3.92
C LYS A 137 -6.93 2.50 4.61
N PHE A 138 -7.91 2.97 3.85
CA PHE A 138 -9.17 3.51 4.35
C PHE A 138 -9.95 2.47 5.17
N ILE A 139 -10.11 1.25 4.64
CA ILE A 139 -10.83 0.16 5.30
C ILE A 139 -10.10 -0.28 6.58
N ALA A 140 -8.77 -0.39 6.53
CA ALA A 140 -7.96 -0.80 7.68
C ALA A 140 -8.11 0.17 8.87
N GLN A 141 -8.19 1.47 8.61
CA GLN A 141 -8.41 2.48 9.65
C GLN A 141 -9.79 2.38 10.30
N ARG A 142 -10.82 2.03 9.53
CA ARG A 142 -12.21 1.96 9.99
C ARG A 142 -12.64 0.58 10.46
N LYS A 143 -11.89 -0.46 10.10
CA LYS A 143 -12.17 -1.88 10.38
C LYS A 143 -13.47 -2.41 9.73
N ARG A 144 -14.48 -1.57 9.56
CA ARG A 144 -15.76 -1.89 8.91
C ARG A 144 -16.24 -0.69 8.12
N CYS A 145 -16.64 -0.93 6.88
CA CYS A 145 -17.19 0.09 5.99
C CYS A 145 -18.52 -0.40 5.40
N PRO A 146 -19.49 0.49 5.17
CA PRO A 146 -20.71 0.11 4.48
C PRO A 146 -20.39 -0.20 3.01
N VAL A 147 -21.04 -1.25 2.49
CA VAL A 147 -21.03 -1.60 1.07
C VAL A 147 -22.47 -1.71 0.59
N ALA A 148 -22.71 -1.40 -0.67
CA ALA A 148 -24.02 -1.51 -1.29
C ALA A 148 -23.97 -2.42 -2.52
N LYS A 149 -25.11 -2.99 -2.86
CA LYS A 149 -25.34 -3.80 -4.06
C LYS A 149 -26.26 -3.02 -4.98
N TYR A 150 -25.88 -2.85 -6.23
CA TYR A 150 -26.72 -2.23 -7.24
C TYR A 150 -27.43 -3.31 -8.06
N LEU A 151 -28.76 -3.28 -8.06
CA LEU A 151 -29.60 -4.19 -8.80
C LEU A 151 -30.42 -3.39 -9.82
N LEU A 152 -30.47 -3.85 -11.05
CA LEU A 152 -31.41 -3.36 -12.05
C LEU A 152 -32.68 -4.23 -11.95
N GLU A 153 -33.81 -3.58 -11.70
CA GLU A 153 -35.15 -4.23 -11.75
C GLU A 153 -35.73 -4.04 -13.15
N PHE A 154 -36.21 -5.14 -13.72
CA PHE A 154 -36.91 -5.10 -15.01
C PHE A 154 -38.41 -4.95 -14.82
N GLU A 155 -39.06 -4.18 -15.67
CA GLU A 155 -40.53 -3.99 -15.66
C GLU A 155 -41.30 -5.30 -15.83
N THR A 156 -40.69 -6.29 -16.47
CA THR A 156 -41.26 -7.63 -16.68
C THR A 156 -41.08 -8.56 -15.47
N GLY A 157 -40.58 -8.06 -14.38
CA GLY A 157 -40.19 -8.83 -13.20
C GLY A 157 -38.81 -9.50 -13.37
N GLY A 158 -38.08 -9.53 -12.28
CA GLY A 158 -36.70 -10.02 -12.21
C GLY A 158 -35.71 -8.92 -11.93
N GLN A 159 -34.54 -9.31 -11.47
CA GLN A 159 -33.45 -8.40 -11.12
C GLN A 159 -32.17 -8.87 -11.79
N SER A 160 -31.40 -7.95 -12.36
CA SER A 160 -30.04 -8.20 -12.82
C SER A 160 -29.04 -7.44 -11.96
N LEU A 161 -27.96 -8.10 -11.61
CA LEU A 161 -26.86 -7.47 -10.87
C LEU A 161 -26.07 -6.59 -11.84
N LEU A 162 -26.24 -5.28 -11.75
CA LEU A 162 -25.47 -4.32 -12.55
C LEU A 162 -24.02 -4.24 -12.08
N LYS A 163 -23.83 -4.18 -10.76
CA LYS A 163 -22.54 -4.12 -10.12
C LYS A 163 -22.57 -4.84 -8.78
N PRO A 164 -21.65 -5.79 -8.56
CA PRO A 164 -21.69 -6.61 -7.36
C PRO A 164 -21.35 -5.83 -6.08
N LEU A 165 -20.58 -4.72 -6.18
CA LEU A 165 -20.08 -3.98 -5.03
C LEU A 165 -19.98 -2.50 -5.34
N ILE A 166 -20.47 -1.66 -4.42
CA ILE A 166 -20.21 -0.23 -4.43
C ILE A 166 -19.65 0.13 -3.07
N PHE A 167 -18.47 0.70 -3.10
CA PHE A 167 -17.84 1.30 -1.94
C PHE A 167 -18.16 2.79 -1.93
N ILE A 168 -18.74 3.28 -0.82
CA ILE A 168 -19.02 4.70 -0.63
C ILE A 168 -17.95 5.25 0.31
N PRO A 169 -16.96 6.00 -0.17
CA PRO A 169 -16.02 6.70 0.70
C PRO A 169 -16.78 7.75 1.51
N HIS A 170 -16.45 7.85 2.80
CA HIS A 170 -17.16 8.76 3.71
C HIS A 170 -16.62 10.20 3.68
N ASP A 171 -15.63 10.52 2.91
CA ASP A 171 -14.84 11.74 3.02
C ASP A 171 -15.33 12.88 2.13
N GLY A 172 -16.64 13.14 2.08
CA GLY A 172 -17.15 14.46 1.65
C GLY A 172 -16.78 14.96 0.23
N GLU A 173 -15.94 14.25 -0.50
CA GLU A 173 -15.53 14.61 -1.88
C GLU A 173 -16.57 14.25 -2.95
N ILE A 174 -17.77 13.86 -2.53
CA ILE A 174 -18.89 13.58 -3.46
C ILE A 174 -19.56 14.87 -3.95
N GLU A 175 -19.01 16.03 -3.63
CA GLU A 175 -19.65 17.33 -3.94
C GLU A 175 -19.38 17.88 -5.35
N SER A 176 -18.76 17.18 -6.26
CA SER A 176 -18.62 17.75 -7.61
C SER A 176 -19.02 16.80 -8.73
N SER A 177 -20.18 17.04 -9.26
CA SER A 177 -20.74 16.57 -10.53
C SER A 177 -21.20 15.13 -10.62
N LEU A 178 -22.51 14.99 -10.79
CA LEU A 178 -23.23 13.77 -11.18
C LEU A 178 -22.63 13.03 -12.39
N ASP A 179 -21.82 13.69 -13.21
CA ASP A 179 -21.21 13.13 -14.40
C ASP A 179 -19.92 12.33 -14.11
N ASN A 180 -19.14 12.70 -13.08
CA ASN A 180 -17.93 11.97 -12.70
C ASN A 180 -18.18 10.85 -11.68
N SER A 181 -19.29 10.89 -10.97
CA SER A 181 -19.62 9.92 -9.91
C SER A 181 -19.82 8.48 -10.43
N MET A 182 -20.31 8.33 -11.65
CA MET A 182 -20.57 7.01 -12.23
C MET A 182 -19.29 6.25 -12.55
N PHE A 183 -18.24 6.95 -13.01
CA PHE A 183 -16.91 6.37 -13.26
C PHE A 183 -16.18 5.99 -11.97
N ASP A 184 -16.34 6.77 -10.91
CA ASP A 184 -15.70 6.48 -9.63
C ASP A 184 -16.34 5.27 -8.92
N PHE A 185 -17.66 5.10 -9.05
CA PHE A 185 -18.33 3.91 -8.52
C PHE A 185 -17.84 2.62 -9.18
N ASP A 186 -17.64 2.62 -10.49
CA ASP A 186 -17.15 1.44 -11.23
C ASP A 186 -15.73 1.06 -10.82
N ARG A 187 -14.87 2.06 -10.73
CA ARG A 187 -13.47 1.87 -10.32
C ARG A 187 -13.40 1.37 -8.89
N ASN A 188 -14.18 1.96 -7.98
CA ASN A 188 -14.22 1.52 -6.59
C ASN A 188 -14.81 0.12 -6.44
N ALA A 189 -15.87 -0.24 -7.17
CA ALA A 189 -16.42 -1.59 -7.16
C ALA A 189 -15.40 -2.62 -7.65
N SER A 190 -14.64 -2.30 -8.70
CA SER A 190 -13.57 -3.15 -9.21
C SER A 190 -12.45 -3.32 -8.17
N SER A 191 -12.08 -2.25 -7.48
CA SER A 191 -11.09 -2.29 -6.41
C SER A 191 -11.54 -3.15 -5.23
N ILE A 192 -12.78 -2.98 -4.74
CA ILE A 192 -13.32 -3.81 -3.67
C ILE A 192 -13.35 -5.30 -4.05
N THR A 193 -13.74 -5.59 -5.30
CA THR A 193 -13.72 -6.96 -5.82
C THR A 193 -12.29 -7.53 -5.86
N ASN A 194 -11.30 -6.73 -6.27
CA ASN A 194 -9.90 -7.16 -6.28
C ASN A 194 -9.37 -7.41 -4.87
N LEU A 195 -9.65 -6.51 -3.92
CA LEU A 195 -9.25 -6.68 -2.52
C LEU A 195 -9.87 -7.92 -1.87
N GLU A 196 -11.14 -8.23 -2.16
CA GLU A 196 -11.80 -9.45 -1.71
C GLU A 196 -11.18 -10.70 -2.35
N ARG A 197 -10.93 -10.68 -3.66
CA ARG A 197 -10.26 -11.76 -4.39
C ARG A 197 -8.88 -12.07 -3.80
N LEU A 198 -8.15 -11.06 -3.38
CA LEU A 198 -6.83 -11.19 -2.74
C LEU A 198 -6.92 -11.62 -1.27
N GLY A 199 -8.13 -11.75 -0.71
CA GLY A 199 -8.34 -12.14 0.68
C GLY A 199 -7.97 -11.05 1.70
N LEU A 200 -7.81 -9.80 1.26
CA LEU A 200 -7.44 -8.68 2.13
C LEU A 200 -8.63 -8.10 2.86
N ILE A 201 -9.82 -8.26 2.31
CA ILE A 201 -11.09 -7.87 2.93
C ILE A 201 -12.10 -8.99 2.75
N LYS A 202 -13.17 -8.93 3.55
CA LYS A 202 -14.36 -9.77 3.39
C LYS A 202 -15.57 -8.88 3.20
N VAL A 203 -16.32 -9.11 2.13
CA VAL A 203 -17.60 -8.46 1.90
C VAL A 203 -18.73 -9.33 2.45
N ASP A 204 -19.60 -8.76 3.27
CA ASP A 204 -20.70 -9.46 3.90
C ASP A 204 -21.98 -8.65 3.73
N PHE A 205 -22.95 -9.21 2.99
CA PHE A 205 -24.26 -8.63 2.78
C PHE A 205 -25.32 -9.14 3.77
N THR A 206 -24.97 -10.02 4.70
CA THR A 206 -25.87 -10.58 5.70
C THR A 206 -25.84 -9.80 7.01
N THR A 207 -24.77 -9.04 7.25
CA THR A 207 -24.60 -8.23 8.45
C THR A 207 -25.09 -6.81 8.23
N TRP A 208 -26.10 -6.40 8.98
CA TRP A 208 -26.66 -5.05 8.94
C TRP A 208 -25.94 -4.15 9.96
N LEU A 209 -25.64 -2.91 9.56
CA LEU A 209 -25.17 -1.90 10.51
C LEU A 209 -26.35 -1.52 11.43
N SER A 210 -26.27 -1.85 12.71
CA SER A 210 -27.38 -1.74 13.67
C SER A 210 -27.80 -0.32 14.07
N LYS A 211 -27.16 0.74 13.57
CA LYS A 211 -27.62 2.12 13.73
C LYS A 211 -28.46 2.57 12.54
N LYS A 212 -29.78 2.56 12.72
CA LYS A 212 -30.74 3.25 11.83
C LYS A 212 -30.39 4.76 11.81
N ARG A 213 -29.48 5.19 10.95
CA ARG A 213 -29.47 6.58 10.47
C ARG A 213 -30.41 6.64 9.28
N LYS A 214 -31.58 7.28 9.45
CA LYS A 214 -32.41 7.68 8.33
C LYS A 214 -31.57 8.66 7.50
N ILE A 215 -31.13 8.25 6.33
CA ILE A 215 -30.62 9.16 5.32
C ILE A 215 -31.85 9.76 4.66
N HIS A 216 -32.14 11.01 4.95
CA HIS A 216 -33.09 11.78 4.17
C HIS A 216 -32.36 12.23 2.90
N ILE A 217 -32.69 11.61 1.79
CA ILE A 217 -32.36 12.13 0.46
C ILE A 217 -33.49 13.13 0.14
N THR A 218 -33.18 14.41 0.17
CA THR A 218 -34.00 15.50 -0.40
C THR A 218 -33.60 15.71 -1.84
#